data_b25d1968945c026971e97757ea250b51
#
_entry.id   b25d1968945c026971e97757ea250b51
#
_cell.length_a   1.000
_cell.length_b   1.000
_cell.length_c   1.000
_cell.angle_alpha   90.00
_cell.angle_beta   90.00
_cell.angle_gamma   90.00
#
_symmetry.space_group_name_H-M   'P 1'
#
loop_
_entity.id
_entity.type
_entity.pdbx_description
1 polymer ?
#
loop_
_entity_poly.entity_id
_entity_poly.type
_entity_poly.pdbx_seq_one_letter_code
_entity_poly.pdbx_strand_id
1 'polypeptide(L)'
;MEHSRIIGFFSNFATFLWNDNLLPVGVLTGFVSFFMTENRPYILISNDDGYQAGGLNFLIDTLKAVADLLVVAPDGPRSGFSTAITSAHPIHAVLVRKESGLTVYACSGTPTDCVKLALNRYIERRPDLVIGGINHGDNSSVNAHYSGTMGVVQEAAMQGLPAVAFSLCDMSAKADFTPLRPYLIDITMKALMAGLPEFTCLNVNFPKCPKFEGVRICRMARSRWINEVKDLDNAGRSGDWYWLVGDCQELEPDATDTDRWALSHGYVAVTPTTLDNTATRLMPMLKSLF
;
A
#
# COMPACT_ATOMS: atom_id res chain seq x y z
N MET A 1 -28.98 11.00 14.92
CA MET A 1 -27.88 11.97 15.25
C MET A 1 -26.58 11.66 14.49
N GLU A 2 -26.24 10.39 14.16
CA GLU A 2 -25.06 10.07 13.35
C GLU A 2 -25.19 10.46 11.87
N HIS A 3 -26.36 10.24 11.24
CA HIS A 3 -26.62 10.64 9.85
C HIS A 3 -26.38 12.12 9.57
N SER A 4 -26.75 13.01 10.51
CA SER A 4 -26.55 14.45 10.36
C SER A 4 -25.08 14.87 10.51
N ARG A 5 -24.27 14.12 11.26
CA ARG A 5 -22.82 14.34 11.37
C ARG A 5 -22.07 13.87 10.11
N ILE A 6 -22.51 12.78 9.52
CA ILE A 6 -21.95 12.24 8.27
C ILE A 6 -22.27 13.19 7.12
N ILE A 7 -23.50 13.66 6.99
CA ILE A 7 -23.90 14.66 5.97
C ILE A 7 -23.11 15.97 6.16
N GLY A 8 -22.92 16.42 7.40
CA GLY A 8 -22.11 17.61 7.70
C GLY A 8 -20.63 17.43 7.35
N PHE A 9 -20.05 16.25 7.58
CA PHE A 9 -18.68 15.92 7.19
C PHE A 9 -18.52 15.90 5.66
N PHE A 10 -19.45 15.27 4.94
CA PHE A 10 -19.41 15.24 3.46
C PHE A 10 -19.69 16.60 2.84
N SER A 11 -20.57 17.42 3.41
CA SER A 11 -20.75 18.80 2.98
C SER A 11 -19.49 19.63 3.14
N ASN A 12 -18.81 19.52 4.28
CA ASN A 12 -17.55 20.23 4.52
C ASN A 12 -16.40 19.68 3.67
N PHE A 13 -16.35 18.36 3.43
CA PHE A 13 -15.36 17.71 2.58
C PHE A 13 -15.59 18.00 1.09
N ALA A 14 -16.85 17.95 0.64
CA ALA A 14 -17.21 18.39 -0.71
C ALA A 14 -16.92 19.89 -0.92
N THR A 15 -17.14 20.74 0.09
CA THR A 15 -16.78 22.15 0.05
C THR A 15 -15.28 22.37 0.02
N PHE A 16 -14.51 21.57 0.76
CA PHE A 16 -13.05 21.57 0.71
C PHE A 16 -12.52 21.19 -0.68
N LEU A 17 -13.03 20.08 -1.25
CA LEU A 17 -12.67 19.65 -2.60
C LEU A 17 -13.11 20.64 -3.70
N TRP A 18 -14.23 21.34 -3.49
CA TRP A 18 -14.75 22.36 -4.40
C TRP A 18 -13.93 23.64 -4.36
N ASN A 19 -13.62 24.16 -3.17
CA ASN A 19 -12.88 25.40 -2.99
C ASN A 19 -11.44 25.34 -3.48
N ASP A 20 -10.82 24.14 -3.42
CA ASP A 20 -9.44 23.92 -3.86
C ASP A 20 -9.32 23.42 -5.31
N ASN A 21 -10.44 23.38 -6.07
CA ASN A 21 -10.50 22.84 -7.46
C ASN A 21 -9.90 21.43 -7.62
N LEU A 22 -9.96 20.61 -6.57
CA LEU A 22 -9.30 19.30 -6.53
C LEU A 22 -10.05 18.23 -7.33
N LEU A 23 -11.38 18.41 -7.60
CA LEU A 23 -12.17 17.45 -8.38
C LEU A 23 -13.17 18.11 -9.35
N PRO A 24 -13.37 17.55 -10.56
CA PRO A 24 -14.46 17.93 -11.46
C PRO A 24 -15.85 17.62 -10.85
N VAL A 25 -16.86 18.46 -11.14
CA VAL A 25 -18.26 18.32 -10.64
C VAL A 25 -18.83 16.91 -10.85
N GLY A 26 -18.54 16.27 -11.98
CA GLY A 26 -19.00 14.90 -12.28
C GLY A 26 -18.44 13.82 -11.34
N VAL A 27 -17.24 14.03 -10.79
CA VAL A 27 -16.61 13.15 -9.81
C VAL A 27 -17.26 13.34 -8.43
N LEU A 28 -17.61 14.58 -8.07
CA LEU A 28 -18.31 14.89 -6.82
C LEU A 28 -19.72 14.29 -6.78
N THR A 29 -20.47 14.35 -7.88
CA THR A 29 -21.82 13.77 -7.96
C THR A 29 -21.76 12.24 -7.92
N GLY A 30 -20.79 11.60 -8.56
CA GLY A 30 -20.53 10.16 -8.44
C GLY A 30 -20.12 9.76 -7.02
N PHE A 31 -19.31 10.57 -6.37
CA PHE A 31 -18.88 10.40 -4.98
C PHE A 31 -20.06 10.43 -4.01
N VAL A 32 -20.92 11.46 -4.08
CA VAL A 32 -22.12 11.58 -3.24
C VAL A 32 -23.10 10.44 -3.53
N SER A 33 -23.31 10.05 -4.78
CA SER A 33 -24.19 8.95 -5.16
C SER A 33 -23.70 7.61 -4.64
N PHE A 34 -22.39 7.33 -4.70
CA PHE A 34 -21.80 6.08 -4.21
C PHE A 34 -21.96 5.92 -2.68
N PHE A 35 -21.86 7.02 -1.91
CA PHE A 35 -22.03 6.99 -0.45
C PHE A 35 -23.48 7.08 0.02
N MET A 36 -24.41 7.50 -0.83
CA MET A 36 -25.84 7.52 -0.51
C MET A 36 -26.54 6.16 -0.73
N THR A 37 -25.84 5.17 -1.29
CA THR A 37 -26.32 3.78 -1.30
C THR A 37 -26.10 3.14 0.07
N GLU A 38 -27.01 2.28 0.50
CA GLU A 38 -27.06 1.64 1.84
C GLU A 38 -25.82 0.77 2.18
N ASN A 39 -24.84 0.61 1.28
CA ASN A 39 -23.67 -0.23 1.45
C ASN A 39 -22.38 0.60 1.51
N ARG A 40 -21.83 0.74 2.72
CA ARG A 40 -20.47 1.28 2.91
C ARG A 40 -19.44 0.38 2.19
N PRO A 41 -18.37 0.95 1.59
CA PRO A 41 -17.28 0.15 1.05
C PRO A 41 -16.70 -0.78 2.13
N TYR A 42 -16.36 -2.00 1.75
CA TYR A 42 -15.70 -2.97 2.62
C TYR A 42 -14.25 -3.13 2.18
N ILE A 43 -13.32 -2.72 3.02
CA ILE A 43 -11.89 -2.68 2.70
C ILE A 43 -11.12 -3.67 3.57
N LEU A 44 -10.35 -4.54 2.93
CA LEU A 44 -9.34 -5.37 3.60
C LEU A 44 -8.03 -4.60 3.70
N ILE A 45 -7.44 -4.54 4.90
CA ILE A 45 -6.17 -3.86 5.14
C ILE A 45 -5.16 -4.85 5.74
N SER A 46 -3.91 -4.76 5.27
CA SER A 46 -2.75 -5.44 5.86
C SER A 46 -1.49 -4.57 5.73
N ASN A 47 -0.39 -4.99 6.35
CA ASN A 47 0.92 -4.33 6.25
C ASN A 47 2.05 -5.34 6.51
N ASP A 48 3.30 -4.89 6.53
CA ASP A 48 4.47 -5.68 6.93
C ASP A 48 5.16 -5.16 8.21
N ASP A 49 4.75 -4.00 8.74
CA ASP A 49 5.26 -3.47 10.00
C ASP A 49 4.59 -4.10 11.25
N GLY A 50 3.47 -4.79 11.05
CA GLY A 50 2.69 -5.43 12.11
C GLY A 50 1.45 -4.64 12.55
N TYR A 51 0.51 -5.34 13.24
CA TYR A 51 -0.80 -4.78 13.59
C TYR A 51 -0.75 -3.57 14.56
N GLN A 52 0.33 -3.40 15.31
CA GLN A 52 0.54 -2.29 16.23
C GLN A 52 1.22 -1.09 15.58
N ALA A 53 1.68 -1.19 14.34
CA ALA A 53 2.44 -0.15 13.66
C ALA A 53 1.64 1.16 13.55
N GLY A 54 2.34 2.29 13.73
CA GLY A 54 1.74 3.62 13.69
C GLY A 54 1.08 3.93 12.35
N GLY A 55 1.72 3.56 11.24
CA GLY A 55 1.18 3.74 9.89
C GLY A 55 -0.12 2.99 9.67
N LEU A 56 -0.22 1.71 10.09
CA LEU A 56 -1.44 0.92 9.98
C LEU A 56 -2.58 1.54 10.81
N ASN A 57 -2.30 1.90 12.06
CA ASN A 57 -3.31 2.48 12.94
C ASN A 57 -3.79 3.85 12.44
N PHE A 58 -2.89 4.67 11.89
CA PHE A 58 -3.27 5.92 11.24
C PHE A 58 -4.17 5.70 10.01
N LEU A 59 -3.88 4.68 9.19
CA LEU A 59 -4.70 4.30 8.03
C LEU A 59 -6.09 3.86 8.48
N ILE A 60 -6.20 3.01 9.49
CA ILE A 60 -7.46 2.58 10.10
C ILE A 60 -8.26 3.81 10.57
N ASP A 61 -7.65 4.69 11.36
CA ASP A 61 -8.31 5.90 11.88
C ASP A 61 -8.75 6.88 10.79
N THR A 62 -8.05 6.87 9.65
CA THR A 62 -8.42 7.67 8.49
C THR A 62 -9.62 7.09 7.75
N LEU A 63 -9.62 5.78 7.50
CA LEU A 63 -10.60 5.16 6.60
C LEU A 63 -11.86 4.65 7.31
N LYS A 64 -11.84 4.40 8.63
CA LYS A 64 -13.03 3.93 9.38
C LYS A 64 -14.22 4.89 9.31
N ALA A 65 -13.99 6.17 9.00
CA ALA A 65 -15.07 7.14 8.80
C ALA A 65 -15.84 6.90 7.50
N VAL A 66 -15.21 6.31 6.48
CA VAL A 66 -15.73 6.21 5.11
C VAL A 66 -15.98 4.77 4.64
N ALA A 67 -15.45 3.76 5.34
CA ALA A 67 -15.55 2.34 4.97
C ALA A 67 -15.71 1.45 6.19
N ASP A 68 -16.20 0.22 5.98
CA ASP A 68 -16.09 -0.87 6.93
C ASP A 68 -14.77 -1.60 6.68
N LEU A 69 -14.03 -1.91 7.76
CA LEU A 69 -12.66 -2.37 7.68
C LEU A 69 -12.50 -3.78 8.29
N LEU A 70 -11.92 -4.67 7.52
CA LEU A 70 -11.28 -5.87 8.02
C LEU A 70 -9.76 -5.69 7.96
N VAL A 71 -9.10 -5.86 9.10
CA VAL A 71 -7.64 -5.78 9.18
C VAL A 71 -7.12 -7.15 9.59
N VAL A 72 -6.24 -7.72 8.79
CA VAL A 72 -5.48 -8.92 9.14
C VAL A 72 -4.02 -8.59 8.88
N ALA A 73 -3.25 -8.40 9.93
CA ALA A 73 -1.86 -7.93 9.84
C ALA A 73 -0.93 -8.83 10.67
N PRO A 74 0.36 -8.89 10.33
CA PRO A 74 1.33 -9.66 11.09
C PRO A 74 1.39 -9.25 12.56
N ASP A 75 1.70 -10.20 13.43
CA ASP A 75 1.89 -10.00 14.87
C ASP A 75 3.17 -9.22 15.22
N GLY A 76 4.06 -9.03 14.26
CA GLY A 76 5.29 -8.25 14.35
C GLY A 76 5.86 -7.92 12.97
N PRO A 77 7.00 -7.20 12.91
CA PRO A 77 7.60 -6.78 11.65
C PRO A 77 7.98 -7.95 10.73
N ARG A 78 7.72 -7.77 9.43
CA ARG A 78 8.02 -8.71 8.34
C ARG A 78 8.63 -7.98 7.14
N SER A 79 9.48 -6.98 7.39
CA SER A 79 10.15 -6.20 6.34
C SER A 79 11.04 -7.09 5.46
N GLY A 80 11.03 -6.86 4.14
CA GLY A 80 11.83 -7.65 3.19
C GLY A 80 11.23 -9.01 2.81
N PHE A 81 10.04 -9.35 3.26
CA PHE A 81 9.42 -10.66 2.97
C PHE A 81 8.76 -10.73 1.59
N SER A 82 8.60 -9.59 0.88
CA SER A 82 7.99 -9.59 -0.45
C SER A 82 6.62 -10.34 -0.47
N THR A 83 6.43 -11.23 -1.43
CA THR A 83 5.27 -12.12 -1.56
C THR A 83 5.48 -13.50 -0.93
N ALA A 84 6.40 -13.63 0.02
CA ALA A 84 6.66 -14.90 0.68
C ALA A 84 5.40 -15.45 1.37
N ILE A 85 5.22 -16.78 1.29
CA ILE A 85 4.16 -17.51 1.98
C ILE A 85 4.72 -18.51 2.98
N THR A 86 4.00 -18.75 4.06
CA THR A 86 4.35 -19.74 5.07
C THR A 86 3.71 -21.08 4.73
N SER A 87 4.46 -21.95 4.05
CA SER A 87 3.98 -23.27 3.65
C SER A 87 4.54 -24.42 4.51
N ALA A 88 5.59 -24.18 5.29
CA ALA A 88 6.31 -25.23 6.02
C ALA A 88 5.72 -25.51 7.42
N HIS A 89 4.93 -24.61 7.98
CA HIS A 89 4.32 -24.76 9.30
C HIS A 89 2.98 -24.01 9.39
N PRO A 90 2.10 -24.38 10.34
CA PRO A 90 0.83 -23.69 10.56
C PRO A 90 1.04 -22.22 10.95
N ILE A 91 0.11 -21.37 10.53
CA ILE A 91 -0.03 -19.98 11.00
C ILE A 91 -1.28 -19.90 11.88
N HIS A 92 -1.32 -18.91 12.77
CA HIS A 92 -2.50 -18.64 13.60
C HIS A 92 -2.84 -17.15 13.55
N ALA A 93 -4.10 -16.83 13.85
CA ALA A 93 -4.53 -15.44 13.98
C ALA A 93 -5.43 -15.29 15.21
N VAL A 94 -5.28 -14.16 15.89
CA VAL A 94 -6.01 -13.80 17.09
C VAL A 94 -6.81 -12.54 16.85
N LEU A 95 -8.10 -12.56 17.22
CA LEU A 95 -8.92 -11.35 17.23
C LEU A 95 -8.41 -10.40 18.32
N VAL A 96 -7.94 -9.20 17.91
CA VAL A 96 -7.38 -8.20 18.84
C VAL A 96 -8.28 -7.00 19.04
N ARG A 97 -9.17 -6.69 18.08
CA ARG A 97 -10.13 -5.60 18.19
C ARG A 97 -11.37 -5.89 17.36
N LYS A 98 -12.55 -5.62 17.93
CA LYS A 98 -13.82 -5.67 17.22
C LYS A 98 -14.73 -4.55 17.69
N GLU A 99 -15.17 -3.71 16.77
CA GLU A 99 -16.13 -2.64 17.00
C GLU A 99 -16.98 -2.44 15.74
N SER A 100 -18.02 -1.60 15.81
CA SER A 100 -18.87 -1.34 14.63
C SER A 100 -18.03 -0.84 13.44
N GLY A 101 -18.11 -1.55 12.32
CA GLY A 101 -17.37 -1.25 11.10
C GLY A 101 -15.86 -1.50 11.15
N LEU A 102 -15.35 -2.20 12.19
CA LEU A 102 -13.92 -2.55 12.26
C LEU A 102 -13.69 -3.89 12.96
N THR A 103 -12.96 -4.77 12.30
CA THR A 103 -12.45 -6.02 12.89
C THR A 103 -10.96 -6.16 12.61
N VAL A 104 -10.14 -6.42 13.64
CA VAL A 104 -8.69 -6.52 13.53
C VAL A 104 -8.19 -7.85 14.07
N TYR A 105 -7.41 -8.58 13.27
CA TYR A 105 -6.70 -9.79 13.64
C TYR A 105 -5.19 -9.59 13.57
N ALA A 106 -4.48 -10.12 14.58
CA ALA A 106 -3.02 -10.29 14.54
C ALA A 106 -2.70 -11.71 14.05
N CYS A 107 -1.83 -11.85 13.06
CA CYS A 107 -1.48 -13.12 12.42
C CYS A 107 0.02 -13.42 12.55
N SER A 108 0.39 -14.67 12.81
CA SER A 108 1.81 -15.09 12.90
C SER A 108 2.49 -15.24 11.53
N GLY A 109 1.72 -15.14 10.43
CA GLY A 109 2.21 -15.29 9.07
C GLY A 109 2.84 -14.04 8.47
N THR A 110 3.15 -14.13 7.18
CA THR A 110 3.63 -13.02 6.36
C THR A 110 2.47 -12.08 5.99
N PRO A 111 2.74 -10.88 5.40
CA PRO A 111 1.70 -10.02 4.85
C PRO A 111 0.82 -10.72 3.79
N THR A 112 1.44 -11.51 2.93
CA THR A 112 0.74 -12.33 1.91
C THR A 112 -0.16 -13.39 2.57
N ASP A 113 0.33 -14.06 3.63
CA ASP A 113 -0.48 -15.02 4.40
C ASP A 113 -1.69 -14.34 5.04
N CYS A 114 -1.51 -13.12 5.55
CA CYS A 114 -2.60 -12.34 6.14
C CYS A 114 -3.73 -12.10 5.13
N VAL A 115 -3.40 -11.73 3.89
CA VAL A 115 -4.40 -11.54 2.82
C VAL A 115 -5.07 -12.87 2.47
N LYS A 116 -4.29 -13.94 2.28
CA LYS A 116 -4.83 -15.29 2.00
C LYS A 116 -5.78 -15.75 3.10
N LEU A 117 -5.38 -15.58 4.35
CA LEU A 117 -6.19 -15.99 5.50
C LEU A 117 -7.46 -15.14 5.59
N ALA A 118 -7.36 -13.82 5.41
CA ALA A 118 -8.50 -12.91 5.39
C ALA A 118 -9.54 -13.34 4.35
N LEU A 119 -9.12 -13.48 3.11
CA LEU A 119 -10.00 -13.79 1.97
C LEU A 119 -10.66 -15.18 2.08
N ASN A 120 -10.04 -16.12 2.78
CA ASN A 120 -10.57 -17.48 2.90
C ASN A 120 -11.33 -17.75 4.19
N ARG A 121 -11.22 -16.91 5.24
CA ARG A 121 -11.76 -17.22 6.58
C ARG A 121 -12.48 -16.08 7.26
N TYR A 122 -12.13 -14.82 7.01
CA TYR A 122 -12.61 -13.71 7.85
C TYR A 122 -13.49 -12.70 7.11
N ILE A 123 -13.51 -12.71 5.78
CA ILE A 123 -14.40 -11.84 5.02
C ILE A 123 -15.86 -12.23 5.23
N GLU A 124 -16.72 -11.24 5.44
CA GLU A 124 -18.19 -11.40 5.47
C GLU A 124 -18.78 -11.31 4.04
N ARG A 125 -18.13 -10.55 3.17
CA ARG A 125 -18.40 -10.42 1.74
C ARG A 125 -17.10 -10.13 1.00
N ARG A 126 -17.09 -10.21 -0.34
CA ARG A 126 -15.91 -9.86 -1.13
C ARG A 126 -15.52 -8.41 -0.85
N PRO A 127 -14.26 -8.11 -0.51
CA PRO A 127 -13.80 -6.74 -0.34
C PRO A 127 -13.93 -5.94 -1.64
N ASP A 128 -14.29 -4.67 -1.53
CA ASP A 128 -14.35 -3.74 -2.67
C ASP A 128 -12.94 -3.23 -3.03
N LEU A 129 -12.02 -3.24 -2.05
CA LEU A 129 -10.62 -2.82 -2.21
C LEU A 129 -9.75 -3.53 -1.17
N VAL A 130 -8.50 -3.76 -1.52
CA VAL A 130 -7.45 -4.19 -0.57
C VAL A 130 -6.40 -3.09 -0.47
N ILE A 131 -6.00 -2.76 0.76
CA ILE A 131 -4.97 -1.74 1.00
C ILE A 131 -3.81 -2.35 1.78
N GLY A 132 -2.59 -2.14 1.26
CA GLY A 132 -1.34 -2.40 1.97
C GLY A 132 -0.80 -1.13 2.62
N GLY A 133 -0.39 -1.17 3.88
CA GLY A 133 0.34 -0.06 4.50
C GLY A 133 -0.27 0.52 5.78
N ILE A 134 0.12 1.73 6.18
CA ILE A 134 1.13 2.59 5.54
C ILE A 134 2.50 2.10 5.95
N ASN A 135 3.35 1.78 4.99
CA ASN A 135 4.71 1.34 5.23
C ASN A 135 5.59 2.48 5.75
N HIS A 136 6.44 2.17 6.73
CA HIS A 136 7.56 3.04 7.11
C HIS A 136 8.75 2.76 6.19
N GLY A 137 8.99 3.65 5.24
CA GLY A 137 10.04 3.52 4.26
C GLY A 137 9.54 3.50 2.81
N ASP A 138 10.48 3.70 1.92
CA ASP A 138 10.26 3.82 0.48
C ASP A 138 10.07 2.46 -0.19
N ASN A 139 9.00 2.33 -0.94
CA ASN A 139 8.69 1.18 -1.80
C ASN A 139 8.71 1.57 -3.29
N SER A 140 9.36 2.67 -3.66
CA SER A 140 9.56 3.05 -5.07
C SER A 140 10.66 2.23 -5.72
N SER A 141 10.72 2.25 -7.05
CA SER A 141 11.80 1.64 -7.82
C SER A 141 11.96 0.15 -7.47
N VAL A 142 13.19 -0.36 -7.41
CA VAL A 142 13.51 -1.76 -7.10
C VAL A 142 13.01 -2.22 -5.72
N ASN A 143 12.81 -1.29 -4.78
CA ASN A 143 12.33 -1.62 -3.43
C ASN A 143 10.97 -2.31 -3.44
N ALA A 144 10.13 -2.02 -4.45
CA ALA A 144 8.83 -2.66 -4.62
C ALA A 144 8.93 -4.20 -4.69
N HIS A 145 10.04 -4.75 -5.19
CA HIS A 145 10.24 -6.20 -5.30
C HIS A 145 10.52 -6.89 -3.97
N TYR A 146 11.00 -6.15 -2.97
CA TYR A 146 11.33 -6.69 -1.64
C TYR A 146 10.24 -6.40 -0.61
N SER A 147 9.29 -5.53 -0.94
CA SER A 147 8.28 -4.99 -0.03
C SER A 147 7.20 -6.02 0.33
N GLY A 148 7.00 -6.24 1.64
CA GLY A 148 5.86 -7.00 2.13
C GLY A 148 4.53 -6.24 1.97
N THR A 149 4.55 -4.90 2.04
CA THR A 149 3.40 -4.04 1.72
C THR A 149 2.96 -4.22 0.25
N MET A 150 3.92 -4.31 -0.68
CA MET A 150 3.61 -4.69 -2.07
C MET A 150 3.10 -6.13 -2.16
N GLY A 151 3.61 -7.05 -1.34
CA GLY A 151 3.12 -8.42 -1.26
C GLY A 151 1.62 -8.51 -0.94
N VAL A 152 1.11 -7.64 -0.05
CA VAL A 152 -0.34 -7.52 0.24
C VAL A 152 -1.15 -7.23 -1.01
N VAL A 153 -0.78 -6.19 -1.75
CA VAL A 153 -1.57 -5.73 -2.90
C VAL A 153 -1.37 -6.60 -4.14
N GLN A 154 -0.22 -7.23 -4.27
CA GLN A 154 0.04 -8.20 -5.33
C GLN A 154 -0.80 -9.46 -5.13
N GLU A 155 -0.87 -10.00 -3.90
CA GLU A 155 -1.76 -11.13 -3.61
C GLU A 155 -3.22 -10.78 -3.91
N ALA A 156 -3.68 -9.61 -3.50
CA ALA A 156 -5.04 -9.17 -3.76
C ALA A 156 -5.34 -9.06 -5.26
N ALA A 157 -4.42 -8.47 -6.05
CA ALA A 157 -4.56 -8.32 -7.49
C ALA A 157 -4.54 -9.68 -8.22
N MET A 158 -3.78 -10.68 -7.74
CA MET A 158 -3.86 -12.06 -8.23
C MET A 158 -5.23 -12.71 -7.97
N GLN A 159 -5.95 -12.26 -6.94
CA GLN A 159 -7.31 -12.71 -6.63
C GLN A 159 -8.39 -11.86 -7.36
N GLY A 160 -7.98 -11.01 -8.30
CA GLY A 160 -8.87 -10.14 -9.07
C GLY A 160 -9.53 -9.04 -8.22
N LEU A 161 -8.86 -8.59 -7.15
CA LEU A 161 -9.32 -7.50 -6.30
C LEU A 161 -8.54 -6.21 -6.62
N PRO A 162 -9.21 -5.05 -6.73
CA PRO A 162 -8.52 -3.78 -6.78
C PRO A 162 -7.62 -3.62 -5.54
N ALA A 163 -6.39 -3.10 -5.72
CA ALA A 163 -5.46 -3.00 -4.59
C ALA A 163 -4.54 -1.79 -4.69
N VAL A 164 -4.28 -1.15 -3.53
CA VAL A 164 -3.44 0.05 -3.41
C VAL A 164 -2.47 -0.11 -2.24
N ALA A 165 -1.18 0.04 -2.49
CA ALA A 165 -0.14 0.11 -1.46
C ALA A 165 0.19 1.56 -1.14
N PHE A 166 0.28 1.90 0.15
CA PHE A 166 0.71 3.21 0.64
C PHE A 166 2.01 3.10 1.43
N SER A 167 2.97 3.98 1.13
CA SER A 167 4.28 4.02 1.77
C SER A 167 4.70 5.47 2.02
N LEU A 168 5.27 5.76 3.19
CA LEU A 168 5.88 7.05 3.50
C LEU A 168 7.40 6.88 3.50
N CYS A 169 8.11 7.69 2.72
CA CYS A 169 9.58 7.69 2.62
C CYS A 169 10.24 8.23 3.91
N ASP A 170 9.77 7.80 5.08
CA ASP A 170 10.32 8.11 6.39
C ASP A 170 10.36 6.86 7.27
N MET A 171 11.57 6.40 7.59
CA MET A 171 11.80 5.25 8.48
C MET A 171 11.85 5.63 9.96
N SER A 172 11.60 6.90 10.30
CA SER A 172 11.61 7.36 11.68
C SER A 172 10.46 6.73 12.48
N ALA A 173 10.74 6.26 13.68
CA ALA A 173 9.69 5.84 14.62
C ALA A 173 8.71 6.99 15.00
N LYS A 174 9.09 8.24 14.70
CA LYS A 174 8.27 9.45 14.91
C LYS A 174 7.75 10.03 13.60
N ALA A 175 7.63 9.23 12.55
CA ALA A 175 7.09 9.67 11.26
C ALA A 175 5.70 10.30 11.44
N ASP A 176 5.50 11.47 10.83
CA ASP A 176 4.21 12.16 10.85
C ASP A 176 3.38 11.76 9.61
N PHE A 177 2.31 11.02 9.83
CA PHE A 177 1.37 10.63 8.78
C PHE A 177 0.26 11.65 8.53
N THR A 178 0.16 12.70 9.34
CA THR A 178 -0.94 13.68 9.27
C THR A 178 -1.11 14.30 7.87
N PRO A 179 -0.04 14.70 7.16
CA PRO A 179 -0.16 15.28 5.83
C PRO A 179 -0.74 14.33 4.78
N LEU A 180 -0.67 13.01 5.01
CA LEU A 180 -1.14 11.99 4.08
C LEU A 180 -2.67 11.86 4.05
N ARG A 181 -3.36 12.22 5.15
CA ARG A 181 -4.79 11.95 5.35
C ARG A 181 -5.69 12.30 4.16
N PRO A 182 -5.65 13.52 3.59
CA PRO A 182 -6.52 13.86 2.47
C PRO A 182 -6.21 13.02 1.21
N TYR A 183 -4.95 12.71 0.96
CA TYR A 183 -4.53 11.90 -0.18
C TYR A 183 -4.89 10.42 -0.01
N LEU A 184 -4.80 9.88 1.20
CA LEU A 184 -5.25 8.52 1.49
C LEU A 184 -6.72 8.33 1.16
N ILE A 185 -7.58 9.26 1.58
CA ILE A 185 -9.01 9.23 1.28
C ILE A 185 -9.24 9.39 -0.22
N ASP A 186 -8.66 10.41 -0.85
CA ASP A 186 -8.85 10.72 -2.27
C ASP A 186 -8.43 9.56 -3.18
N ILE A 187 -7.21 9.02 -2.97
CA ILE A 187 -6.69 7.91 -3.78
C ILE A 187 -7.50 6.62 -3.55
N THR A 188 -7.88 6.32 -2.29
CA THR A 188 -8.74 5.17 -1.97
C THR A 188 -10.06 5.26 -2.72
N MET A 189 -10.71 6.43 -2.68
CA MET A 189 -11.99 6.63 -3.34
C MET A 189 -11.88 6.56 -4.86
N LYS A 190 -10.83 7.13 -5.44
CA LYS A 190 -10.57 7.03 -6.88
C LYS A 190 -10.32 5.58 -7.33
N ALA A 191 -9.58 4.82 -6.53
CA ALA A 191 -9.35 3.39 -6.82
C ALA A 191 -10.64 2.57 -6.77
N LEU A 192 -11.51 2.83 -5.79
CA LEU A 192 -12.84 2.20 -5.69
C LEU A 192 -13.73 2.53 -6.89
N MET A 193 -13.74 3.80 -7.34
CA MET A 193 -14.60 4.24 -8.45
C MET A 193 -14.08 3.80 -9.82
N ALA A 194 -12.78 3.85 -10.04
CA ALA A 194 -12.20 3.53 -11.34
C ALA A 194 -12.21 2.04 -11.65
N GLY A 195 -12.16 1.19 -10.60
CA GLY A 195 -11.77 -0.20 -10.74
C GLY A 195 -10.32 -0.31 -11.26
N LEU A 196 -9.63 -1.35 -10.90
CA LEU A 196 -8.30 -1.62 -11.44
C LEU A 196 -8.37 -2.87 -12.31
N PRO A 197 -7.66 -2.92 -13.45
CA PRO A 197 -7.59 -4.13 -14.26
C PRO A 197 -7.05 -5.30 -13.42
N GLU A 198 -7.49 -6.52 -13.74
CA GLU A 198 -6.95 -7.73 -13.12
C GLU A 198 -5.42 -7.77 -13.26
N PHE A 199 -4.74 -8.39 -12.30
CA PHE A 199 -3.28 -8.47 -12.23
C PHE A 199 -2.57 -7.12 -12.20
N THR A 200 -3.26 -6.05 -11.75
CA THR A 200 -2.66 -4.73 -11.54
C THR A 200 -2.97 -4.19 -10.15
N CYS A 201 -2.06 -3.42 -9.60
CA CYS A 201 -2.22 -2.70 -8.35
C CYS A 201 -1.56 -1.31 -8.44
N LEU A 202 -1.86 -0.43 -7.50
CA LEU A 202 -1.20 0.87 -7.39
C LEU A 202 -0.16 0.85 -6.27
N ASN A 203 1.05 1.29 -6.57
CA ASN A 203 2.09 1.57 -5.60
C ASN A 203 2.18 3.08 -5.38
N VAL A 204 1.76 3.55 -4.22
CA VAL A 204 1.70 4.97 -3.86
C VAL A 204 2.75 5.27 -2.81
N ASN A 205 3.68 6.15 -3.13
CA ASN A 205 4.73 6.58 -2.24
C ASN A 205 4.62 8.08 -1.95
N PHE A 206 4.72 8.44 -0.68
CA PHE A 206 4.71 9.82 -0.19
C PHE A 206 6.14 10.25 0.16
N PRO A 207 6.63 11.37 -0.35
CA PRO A 207 7.94 11.88 0.04
C PRO A 207 7.95 12.36 1.48
N LYS A 208 9.12 12.33 2.12
CA LYS A 208 9.32 12.95 3.44
C LYS A 208 9.42 14.46 3.29
N CYS A 209 8.28 15.15 3.28
CA CYS A 209 8.21 16.60 3.26
C CYS A 209 6.93 17.11 3.95
N PRO A 210 6.93 18.35 4.45
CA PRO A 210 5.77 18.88 5.19
C PRO A 210 4.56 19.21 4.31
N LYS A 211 4.78 19.38 3.00
CA LYS A 211 3.75 19.70 2.01
C LYS A 211 4.10 19.04 0.69
N PHE A 212 3.11 18.45 0.03
CA PHE A 212 3.27 17.81 -1.27
C PHE A 212 2.98 18.81 -2.40
N GLU A 213 3.77 18.75 -3.47
CA GLU A 213 3.60 19.56 -4.69
C GLU A 213 2.44 19.05 -5.56
N GLY A 214 1.86 17.90 -5.23
CA GLY A 214 0.74 17.27 -5.93
C GLY A 214 0.95 15.78 -6.11
N VAL A 215 0.13 15.16 -6.97
CA VAL A 215 0.17 13.72 -7.29
C VAL A 215 0.69 13.56 -8.73
N ARG A 216 1.62 12.63 -8.94
CA ARG A 216 2.12 12.25 -10.26
C ARG A 216 1.95 10.77 -10.53
N ILE A 217 1.42 10.45 -11.71
CA ILE A 217 1.45 9.09 -12.24
C ILE A 217 2.83 8.87 -12.85
N CYS A 218 3.52 7.85 -12.37
CA CYS A 218 4.92 7.59 -12.70
C CYS A 218 5.10 6.15 -13.19
N ARG A 219 6.16 5.91 -13.93
CA ARG A 219 6.70 4.56 -14.08
C ARG A 219 7.71 4.26 -12.96
N MET A 220 7.94 3.00 -12.71
CA MET A 220 9.02 2.54 -11.82
C MET A 220 10.38 2.99 -12.38
N ALA A 221 11.22 3.63 -11.56
CA ALA A 221 12.59 3.96 -11.90
C ALA A 221 13.46 2.69 -12.02
N ARG A 222 14.42 2.71 -12.91
CA ARG A 222 15.44 1.67 -12.95
C ARG A 222 16.52 1.96 -11.91
N SER A 223 16.70 1.03 -10.99
CA SER A 223 17.73 1.12 -9.96
C SER A 223 18.22 -0.26 -9.57
N ARG A 224 19.26 -0.30 -8.78
CA ARG A 224 19.79 -1.52 -8.14
C ARG A 224 20.41 -1.19 -6.80
N TRP A 225 20.44 -2.16 -5.92
CA TRP A 225 21.22 -2.07 -4.71
C TRP A 225 22.70 -2.37 -5.00
N ILE A 226 23.60 -1.67 -4.32
CA ILE A 226 25.05 -1.85 -4.37
C ILE A 226 25.60 -1.81 -2.95
N ASN A 227 26.82 -2.33 -2.74
CA ASN A 227 27.49 -2.38 -1.43
C ASN A 227 26.63 -3.10 -0.37
N GLU A 228 25.98 -4.20 -0.76
CA GLU A 228 24.88 -4.80 -0.01
C GLU A 228 25.30 -5.63 1.20
N VAL A 229 26.58 -5.87 1.40
CA VAL A 229 27.09 -6.72 2.48
C VAL A 229 28.10 -5.94 3.32
N LYS A 230 27.89 -5.92 4.62
CA LYS A 230 28.85 -5.42 5.60
C LYS A 230 29.29 -6.54 6.53
N ASP A 231 30.59 -6.78 6.59
CA ASP A 231 31.17 -7.70 7.57
C ASP A 231 30.93 -7.19 8.98
N LEU A 232 30.55 -8.10 9.87
CA LEU A 232 30.45 -7.85 11.30
C LEU A 232 31.53 -8.60 12.05
N ASP A 233 32.09 -7.94 13.06
CA ASP A 233 32.96 -8.63 14.02
C ASP A 233 32.15 -9.75 14.70
N ASN A 234 32.64 -10.97 14.60
CA ASN A 234 31.96 -12.15 15.11
C ASN A 234 32.00 -12.28 16.64
N ALA A 235 32.78 -11.43 17.35
CA ALA A 235 32.80 -11.30 18.81
C ALA A 235 32.73 -12.66 19.57
N GLY A 236 33.42 -13.68 19.04
CA GLY A 236 33.46 -15.05 19.62
C GLY A 236 32.26 -15.94 19.21
N ARG A 237 31.42 -15.54 18.27
CA ARG A 237 30.39 -16.38 17.67
C ARG A 237 31.02 -17.31 16.63
N SER A 238 30.40 -18.48 16.43
CA SER A 238 30.84 -19.41 15.37
C SER A 238 30.42 -18.89 13.99
N GLY A 239 31.27 -19.00 12.99
CA GLY A 239 31.03 -18.62 11.60
C GLY A 239 31.24 -17.13 11.30
N ASP A 240 31.06 -16.76 10.03
CA ASP A 240 31.16 -15.39 9.56
C ASP A 240 29.79 -14.69 9.68
N TRP A 241 29.80 -13.44 10.10
CA TRP A 241 28.57 -12.66 10.33
C TRP A 241 28.53 -11.47 9.40
N TYR A 242 27.40 -11.31 8.75
CA TYR A 242 27.16 -10.25 7.78
C TYR A 242 25.88 -9.50 8.09
N TRP A 243 25.87 -8.21 7.76
CA TRP A 243 24.66 -7.42 7.74
C TRP A 243 24.33 -7.04 6.30
N LEU A 244 23.07 -7.30 5.88
CA LEU A 244 22.58 -6.80 4.61
C LEU A 244 22.26 -5.30 4.78
N VAL A 245 22.96 -4.48 4.01
CA VAL A 245 22.88 -3.02 3.97
C VAL A 245 22.84 -2.61 2.50
N GLY A 246 23.18 -1.39 2.18
CA GLY A 246 23.44 -1.00 0.79
C GLY A 246 22.94 0.39 0.46
N ASP A 247 23.31 0.82 -0.75
CA ASP A 247 22.92 2.08 -1.36
C ASP A 247 22.09 1.78 -2.60
N CYS A 248 20.95 2.47 -2.75
CA CYS A 248 20.13 2.34 -3.96
C CYS A 248 20.71 3.24 -5.05
N GLN A 249 21.35 2.65 -6.05
CA GLN A 249 21.90 3.32 -7.22
C GLN A 249 20.84 3.50 -8.30
N GLU A 250 20.55 4.74 -8.69
CA GLU A 250 19.70 5.04 -9.84
C GLU A 250 20.49 4.82 -11.14
N LEU A 251 19.84 4.18 -12.12
CA LEU A 251 20.44 3.87 -13.43
C LEU A 251 19.98 4.85 -14.53
N GLU A 252 19.05 5.73 -14.24
CA GLU A 252 18.48 6.72 -15.15
C GLU A 252 18.17 8.04 -14.42
N PRO A 253 19.17 8.70 -13.81
CA PRO A 253 18.98 9.84 -12.92
C PRO A 253 18.34 11.06 -13.62
N ASP A 254 18.45 11.16 -14.95
CA ASP A 254 17.90 12.27 -15.74
C ASP A 254 16.44 12.03 -16.17
N ALA A 255 15.86 10.86 -15.88
CA ALA A 255 14.48 10.55 -16.24
C ALA A 255 13.49 11.23 -15.31
N THR A 256 12.61 12.08 -15.88
CA THR A 256 11.66 12.92 -15.11
C THR A 256 10.25 12.30 -14.99
N ASP A 257 10.03 11.12 -15.53
CA ASP A 257 8.77 10.39 -15.55
C ASP A 257 8.72 9.24 -14.52
N THR A 258 9.72 9.16 -13.63
CA THR A 258 9.90 8.09 -12.66
C THR A 258 9.35 8.43 -11.28
N ASP A 259 9.04 7.40 -10.49
CA ASP A 259 8.65 7.51 -9.09
C ASP A 259 9.75 8.15 -8.23
N ARG A 260 11.02 7.80 -8.46
CA ARG A 260 12.16 8.40 -7.75
C ARG A 260 12.28 9.91 -8.01
N TRP A 261 12.12 10.31 -9.29
CA TRP A 261 12.12 11.72 -9.63
C TRP A 261 10.97 12.47 -8.95
N ALA A 262 9.77 11.93 -9.01
CA ALA A 262 8.60 12.55 -8.38
C ALA A 262 8.81 12.74 -6.87
N LEU A 263 9.29 11.71 -6.17
CA LEU A 263 9.55 11.77 -4.74
C LEU A 263 10.63 12.79 -4.37
N SER A 264 11.73 12.86 -5.14
CA SER A 264 12.80 13.83 -4.89
C SER A 264 12.37 15.28 -5.14
N HIS A 265 11.27 15.50 -5.89
CA HIS A 265 10.69 16.81 -6.17
C HIS A 265 9.41 17.11 -5.38
N GLY A 266 9.16 16.37 -4.30
CA GLY A 266 8.04 16.64 -3.38
C GLY A 266 6.66 16.17 -3.86
N TYR A 267 6.58 15.40 -4.94
CA TYR A 267 5.32 14.85 -5.43
C TYR A 267 5.00 13.49 -4.81
N VAL A 268 3.72 13.25 -4.57
CA VAL A 268 3.21 11.91 -4.30
C VAL A 268 3.31 11.08 -5.59
N ALA A 269 4.08 10.00 -5.56
CA ALA A 269 4.27 9.13 -6.71
C ALA A 269 3.22 8.01 -6.72
N VAL A 270 2.46 7.87 -7.80
CA VAL A 270 1.51 6.77 -8.04
C VAL A 270 2.01 5.96 -9.22
N THR A 271 2.45 4.74 -8.96
CA THR A 271 3.01 3.84 -9.97
C THR A 271 2.06 2.66 -10.20
N PRO A 272 1.37 2.60 -11.35
CA PRO A 272 0.64 1.39 -11.73
C PRO A 272 1.61 0.23 -11.91
N THR A 273 1.33 -0.89 -11.24
CA THR A 273 2.22 -2.05 -11.20
C THR A 273 1.48 -3.28 -11.72
N THR A 274 2.06 -3.98 -12.69
CA THR A 274 1.52 -5.23 -13.23
C THR A 274 2.21 -6.44 -12.60
N LEU A 275 1.47 -7.53 -12.45
CA LEU A 275 1.98 -8.81 -11.95
C LEU A 275 2.40 -9.76 -13.08
N ASP A 276 2.00 -9.49 -14.30
CA ASP A 276 2.50 -10.24 -15.46
C ASP A 276 3.93 -9.77 -15.80
N ASN A 277 4.89 -10.57 -15.40
CA ASN A 277 6.32 -10.34 -15.63
C ASN A 277 6.80 -10.86 -16.98
N THR A 278 5.90 -11.26 -17.89
CA THR A 278 6.27 -11.77 -19.22
C THR A 278 6.90 -10.66 -20.05
N ALA A 279 8.13 -10.85 -20.48
CA ALA A 279 8.82 -9.91 -21.38
C ALA A 279 8.26 -10.07 -22.83
N THR A 280 7.01 -9.68 -23.04
CA THR A 280 6.28 -9.90 -24.30
C THR A 280 6.99 -9.35 -25.53
N ARG A 281 7.77 -8.27 -25.38
CA ARG A 281 8.58 -7.67 -26.46
C ARG A 281 9.69 -8.60 -26.95
N LEU A 282 10.15 -9.57 -26.15
CA LEU A 282 11.18 -10.53 -26.52
C LEU A 282 10.60 -11.79 -27.20
N MET A 283 9.31 -12.05 -27.04
CA MET A 283 8.68 -13.27 -27.56
C MET A 283 8.84 -13.48 -29.06
N PRO A 284 8.68 -12.47 -29.95
CA PRO A 284 8.88 -12.66 -31.39
C PRO A 284 10.32 -13.09 -31.74
N MET A 285 11.30 -12.46 -31.11
CA MET A 285 12.71 -12.81 -31.29
C MET A 285 12.99 -14.25 -30.83
N LEU A 286 12.54 -14.61 -29.62
CA LEU A 286 12.77 -15.94 -29.07
C LEU A 286 12.08 -17.03 -29.92
N LYS A 287 10.85 -16.80 -30.40
CA LYS A 287 10.14 -17.74 -31.31
C LYS A 287 10.88 -17.99 -32.64
N SER A 288 11.77 -17.09 -33.05
CA SER A 288 12.60 -17.29 -34.24
C SER A 288 13.90 -18.03 -33.94
N LEU A 289 14.29 -18.19 -32.65
CA LEU A 289 15.51 -18.87 -32.21
C LEU A 289 15.24 -20.32 -31.79
N PHE A 290 14.02 -20.59 -31.31
CA PHE A 290 13.55 -21.91 -30.85
C PHE A 290 12.44 -22.46 -31.74
#